data_3392ab92a49ca783a3f0bd9ba172e3f8
#
_entry.id   3392ab92a49ca783a3f0bd9ba172e3f8
#
_cell.length_a   1.000
_cell.length_b   1.000
_cell.length_c   1.000
_cell.angle_alpha   90.00
_cell.angle_beta   90.00
_cell.angle_gamma   90.00
#
_symmetry.space_group_name_H-M   'P 1'
#
loop_
_entity.id
_entity.type
_entity.pdbx_description
1 polymer ?
#
loop_
_entity_poly.entity_id
_entity_poly.type
_entity_poly.pdbx_seq_one_letter_code
_entity_poly.pdbx_strand_id
1 'polypeptide(L)'
;MLEVWETRFTRGKATMKRDEVLDKAKELINGQRATDYGDAYNNHARIADGWNIIMSGALKSHGYLTPAHVTLMMDWVKTSRLIETIDHEDSWVDKAGYTGLGAEFVERDAMPVEKIIKRIEDEA
;
A
#
# COMPACT_ATOMS: atom_id res chain seq x y z
N MET A 1 -6.33 -8.55 0.32
CA MET A 1 -5.76 -8.81 -0.99
C MET A 1 -6.24 -7.82 -2.01
N LEU A 2 -5.54 -7.71 -3.12
CA LEU A 2 -5.88 -6.77 -4.19
C LEU A 2 -7.29 -7.02 -4.75
N GLU A 3 -7.65 -8.27 -4.95
CA GLU A 3 -8.97 -8.65 -5.45
C GLU A 3 -10.10 -8.30 -4.48
N VAL A 4 -9.84 -8.36 -3.18
CA VAL A 4 -10.83 -7.98 -2.16
C VAL A 4 -11.10 -6.48 -2.20
N TRP A 5 -10.10 -5.67 -2.50
CA TRP A 5 -10.27 -4.25 -2.70
C TRP A 5 -11.17 -3.96 -3.90
N GLU A 6 -10.94 -4.63 -5.02
CA GLU A 6 -11.73 -4.47 -6.23
C GLU A 6 -13.19 -4.85 -6.02
N THR A 7 -13.46 -5.93 -5.28
CA THR A 7 -14.84 -6.35 -5.00
C THR A 7 -15.59 -5.40 -4.08
N ARG A 8 -14.91 -4.65 -3.22
CA ARG A 8 -15.55 -3.63 -2.37
C ARG A 8 -16.04 -2.42 -3.15
N PHE A 9 -15.44 -2.16 -4.29
CA PHE A 9 -15.77 -1.04 -5.16
C PHE A 9 -16.41 -1.55 -6.46
N THR A 10 -17.28 -2.57 -6.35
CA THR A 10 -17.92 -3.15 -7.51
C THR A 10 -18.76 -2.14 -8.28
N ARG A 11 -18.72 -2.29 -9.59
CA ARG A 11 -19.56 -1.52 -10.51
C ARG A 11 -21.03 -1.76 -10.20
N GLY A 12 -21.83 -0.73 -10.28
CA GLY A 12 -23.25 -0.79 -10.06
C GLY A 12 -23.69 -0.40 -8.66
N LYS A 13 -22.76 -0.23 -7.71
CA LYS A 13 -23.09 0.39 -6.44
C LYS A 13 -23.32 1.88 -6.63
N ALA A 14 -24.38 2.39 -6.02
CA ALA A 14 -24.62 3.82 -6.00
C ALA A 14 -23.40 4.53 -5.42
N THR A 15 -23.03 5.65 -6.03
CA THR A 15 -21.96 6.49 -5.54
C THR A 15 -22.31 7.02 -4.15
N MET A 16 -21.42 6.83 -3.18
CA MET A 16 -21.62 7.37 -1.84
C MET A 16 -21.47 8.89 -1.86
N LYS A 17 -22.33 9.57 -1.13
CA LYS A 17 -22.15 11.00 -0.88
C LYS A 17 -20.98 11.22 0.07
N ARG A 18 -20.37 12.41 0.00
CA ARG A 18 -19.21 12.73 0.82
C ARG A 18 -19.46 12.55 2.31
N ASP A 19 -20.64 12.94 2.80
CA ASP A 19 -20.99 12.82 4.20
C ASP A 19 -21.12 11.36 4.64
N GLU A 20 -21.65 10.51 3.78
CA GLU A 20 -21.74 9.07 4.04
C GLU A 20 -20.36 8.42 4.14
N VAL A 21 -19.43 8.83 3.28
CA VAL A 21 -18.03 8.36 3.31
C VAL A 21 -17.37 8.76 4.63
N LEU A 22 -17.56 10.02 5.05
CA LEU A 22 -16.96 10.53 6.28
C LEU A 22 -17.55 9.83 7.52
N ASP A 23 -18.87 9.61 7.55
CA ASP A 23 -19.51 8.89 8.64
C ASP A 23 -19.01 7.45 8.75
N LYS A 24 -18.88 6.76 7.63
CA LYS A 24 -18.34 5.41 7.61
C LYS A 24 -16.88 5.37 8.03
N ALA A 25 -16.08 6.31 7.57
CA ALA A 25 -14.68 6.43 7.97
C ALA A 25 -14.56 6.63 9.49
N LYS A 26 -15.40 7.50 10.05
CA LYS A 26 -15.43 7.75 11.49
C LYS A 26 -15.70 6.48 12.29
N GLU A 27 -16.66 5.67 11.87
CA GLU A 27 -16.96 4.38 12.50
C GLU A 27 -15.75 3.44 12.44
N LEU A 28 -15.09 3.35 11.28
CA LEU A 28 -13.98 2.44 11.08
C LEU A 28 -12.75 2.81 11.91
N ILE A 29 -12.39 4.09 11.97
CA ILE A 29 -11.19 4.52 12.70
C ILE A 29 -11.37 4.48 14.23
N ASN A 30 -12.60 4.49 14.71
CA ASN A 30 -12.91 4.46 16.15
C ASN A 30 -13.44 3.10 16.63
N GLY A 31 -13.65 2.15 15.71
CA GLY A 31 -14.22 0.84 16.01
C GLY A 31 -13.20 -0.28 16.05
N GLN A 32 -13.57 -1.42 15.49
CA GLN A 32 -12.77 -2.64 15.47
C GLN A 32 -11.39 -2.44 14.87
N ARG A 33 -11.27 -1.61 13.85
CA ARG A 33 -10.01 -1.35 13.17
C ARG A 33 -8.97 -0.68 14.10
N ALA A 34 -9.42 0.21 14.98
CA ALA A 34 -8.52 0.83 15.97
C ALA A 34 -7.97 -0.22 16.94
N THR A 35 -8.78 -1.21 17.30
CA THR A 35 -8.35 -2.33 18.15
C THR A 35 -7.35 -3.23 17.44
N ASP A 36 -7.62 -3.54 16.17
CA ASP A 36 -6.79 -4.48 15.38
C ASP A 36 -5.41 -3.92 15.05
N TYR A 37 -5.30 -2.61 14.83
CA TYR A 37 -4.05 -1.96 14.41
C TYR A 37 -3.26 -1.35 15.56
N GLY A 38 -3.80 -1.34 16.77
CA GLY A 38 -3.20 -0.64 17.90
C GLY A 38 -3.26 0.87 17.71
N ASP A 39 -2.26 1.58 18.25
CA ASP A 39 -2.18 3.03 18.10
C ASP A 39 -1.89 3.42 16.65
N ALA A 40 -2.83 4.14 16.04
CA ALA A 40 -2.71 4.57 14.64
C ALA A 40 -1.44 5.38 14.39
N TYR A 41 -1.06 6.27 15.31
CA TYR A 41 0.16 7.05 15.15
C TYR A 41 1.39 6.16 15.14
N ASN A 42 1.52 5.26 16.09
CA ASN A 42 2.67 4.36 16.17
C ASN A 42 2.77 3.44 14.95
N ASN A 43 1.63 2.95 14.46
CA ASN A 43 1.60 2.16 13.24
C ASN A 43 2.12 2.96 12.04
N HIS A 44 1.64 4.19 11.87
CA HIS A 44 2.08 5.04 10.77
C HIS A 44 3.55 5.46 10.91
N ALA A 45 4.01 5.68 12.14
CA ALA A 45 5.42 5.98 12.39
C ALA A 45 6.33 4.81 11.97
N ARG A 46 5.95 3.58 12.30
CA ARG A 46 6.67 2.39 11.84
C ARG A 46 6.66 2.27 10.32
N ILE A 47 5.53 2.55 9.70
CA ILE A 47 5.42 2.56 8.24
C ILE A 47 6.38 3.59 7.65
N ALA A 48 6.38 4.80 8.18
CA ALA A 48 7.25 5.88 7.71
C ALA A 48 8.73 5.49 7.84
N ASP A 49 9.12 4.88 8.93
CA ASP A 49 10.50 4.42 9.14
C ASP A 49 10.93 3.44 8.05
N GLY A 50 10.14 2.43 7.78
CA GLY A 50 10.43 1.43 6.75
C GLY A 50 10.40 2.02 5.35
N TRP A 51 9.45 2.88 5.07
CA TRP A 51 9.35 3.54 3.76
C TRP A 51 10.54 4.46 3.51
N ASN A 52 11.04 5.17 4.52
CA ASN A 52 12.23 6.00 4.38
C ASN A 52 13.47 5.17 4.02
N ILE A 53 13.59 3.98 4.60
CA ILE A 53 14.69 3.06 4.27
C ILE A 53 14.58 2.59 2.81
N ILE A 54 13.39 2.17 2.40
CA ILE A 54 13.13 1.70 1.03
C ILE A 54 13.38 2.83 0.02
N MET A 55 12.88 4.03 0.30
CA MET A 55 13.07 5.20 -0.54
C MET A 55 14.54 5.57 -0.67
N SER A 56 15.28 5.55 0.43
CA SER A 56 16.71 5.83 0.42
C SER A 56 17.46 4.87 -0.51
N GLY A 57 17.15 3.57 -0.43
CA GLY A 57 17.73 2.57 -1.31
C GLY A 57 17.34 2.76 -2.77
N ALA A 58 16.08 3.07 -3.02
CA ALA A 58 15.58 3.30 -4.38
C ALA A 58 16.25 4.52 -5.03
N LEU A 59 16.35 5.62 -4.30
CA LEU A 59 17.00 6.84 -4.79
C LEU A 59 18.49 6.60 -5.10
N LYS A 60 19.16 5.85 -4.24
CA LYS A 60 20.57 5.53 -4.43
C LYS A 60 20.83 4.64 -5.64
N SER A 61 20.00 3.62 -5.85
CA SER A 61 20.21 2.63 -6.91
C SER A 61 19.57 3.00 -8.24
N HIS A 62 18.45 3.70 -8.24
CA HIS A 62 17.65 4.01 -9.44
C HIS A 62 17.44 5.51 -9.65
N GLY A 63 17.56 6.33 -8.63
CA GLY A 63 17.25 7.76 -8.69
C GLY A 63 15.77 8.07 -8.54
N TYR A 64 14.91 7.06 -8.37
CA TYR A 64 13.46 7.19 -8.27
C TYR A 64 12.84 5.91 -7.68
N LEU A 65 11.57 5.99 -7.29
CA LEU A 65 10.80 4.81 -6.89
C LEU A 65 10.33 4.06 -8.13
N THR A 66 10.52 2.74 -8.12
CA THR A 66 10.02 1.86 -9.19
C THR A 66 8.78 1.10 -8.70
N PRO A 67 8.00 0.49 -9.60
CA PRO A 67 6.89 -0.37 -9.18
C PRO A 67 7.29 -1.48 -8.20
N ALA A 68 8.45 -2.09 -8.38
CA ALA A 68 8.96 -3.10 -7.43
C ALA A 68 9.20 -2.51 -6.04
N HIS A 69 9.71 -1.29 -5.96
CA HIS A 69 9.86 -0.60 -4.67
C HIS A 69 8.51 -0.35 -3.99
N VAL A 70 7.47 -0.03 -4.77
CA VAL A 70 6.13 0.15 -4.22
C VAL A 70 5.62 -1.15 -3.60
N THR A 71 5.88 -2.30 -4.21
CA THR A 71 5.48 -3.58 -3.60
C THR A 71 6.20 -3.84 -2.28
N LEU A 72 7.47 -3.44 -2.16
CA LEU A 72 8.19 -3.51 -0.89
C LEU A 72 7.57 -2.57 0.15
N MET A 73 7.16 -1.39 -0.26
CA MET A 73 6.51 -0.43 0.63
C MET A 73 5.16 -0.97 1.13
N MET A 74 4.39 -1.59 0.27
CA MET A 74 3.12 -2.20 0.65
C MET A 74 3.31 -3.44 1.53
N ASP A 75 4.33 -4.25 1.24
CA ASP A 75 4.74 -5.36 2.12
C ASP A 75 5.08 -4.86 3.51
N TRP A 76 5.80 -3.76 3.62
CA TRP A 76 6.16 -3.16 4.90
C TRP A 76 4.93 -2.71 5.70
N VAL A 77 3.89 -2.20 5.04
CA VAL A 77 2.61 -1.87 5.70
C VAL A 77 2.05 -3.11 6.40
N LYS A 78 2.10 -4.25 5.76
CA LYS A 78 1.63 -5.52 6.34
C LYS A 78 2.54 -5.99 7.47
N THR A 79 3.83 -5.79 7.34
CA THR A 79 4.79 -6.07 8.43
C THR A 79 4.48 -5.23 9.66
N SER A 80 4.25 -3.93 9.48
CA SER A 80 3.89 -3.03 10.59
C SER A 80 2.63 -3.51 11.31
N ARG A 81 1.64 -3.97 10.56
CA ARG A 81 0.41 -4.53 11.11
C ARG A 81 0.67 -5.80 11.93
N LEU A 82 1.53 -6.67 11.40
CA LEU A 82 1.88 -7.92 12.06
C LEU A 82 2.70 -7.72 13.33
N ILE A 83 3.41 -6.61 13.46
CA ILE A 83 4.10 -6.26 14.70
C ILE A 83 3.09 -6.08 15.84
N GLU A 84 1.92 -5.52 15.55
CA GLU A 84 0.85 -5.40 16.54
C GLU A 84 0.06 -6.70 16.70
N THR A 85 -0.21 -7.41 15.60
CA THR A 85 -1.08 -8.59 15.58
C THR A 85 -0.38 -9.68 14.75
N ILE A 86 0.51 -10.43 15.39
CA ILE A 86 1.38 -11.39 14.71
C ILE A 86 0.62 -12.52 14.01
N ASP A 87 -0.56 -12.86 14.48
CA ASP A 87 -1.39 -13.93 13.94
C ASP A 87 -2.45 -13.45 12.94
N HIS A 88 -2.33 -12.21 12.44
CA HIS A 88 -3.25 -11.67 11.43
C HIS A 88 -3.00 -12.33 10.08
N GLU A 89 -3.77 -13.36 9.78
CA GLU A 89 -3.57 -14.24 8.61
C GLU A 89 -3.57 -13.46 7.29
N ASP A 90 -4.54 -12.56 7.09
CA ASP A 90 -4.64 -11.78 5.85
C ASP A 90 -3.37 -10.98 5.55
N SER A 91 -2.71 -10.47 6.57
CA SER A 91 -1.47 -9.72 6.39
C SER A 91 -0.33 -10.62 5.90
N TRP A 92 -0.24 -11.85 6.39
CA TRP A 92 0.74 -12.82 5.88
C TRP A 92 0.48 -13.15 4.42
N VAL A 93 -0.78 -13.38 4.06
CA VAL A 93 -1.18 -13.68 2.68
C VAL A 93 -0.89 -12.50 1.76
N ASP A 94 -1.23 -11.29 2.20
CA ASP A 94 -0.98 -10.06 1.42
C ASP A 94 0.52 -9.84 1.18
N LYS A 95 1.35 -10.08 2.21
CA LYS A 95 2.81 -10.02 2.05
C LYS A 95 3.30 -10.95 0.94
N ALA A 96 2.82 -12.18 0.94
CA ALA A 96 3.18 -13.15 -0.09
C ALA A 96 2.78 -12.65 -1.49
N GLY A 97 1.61 -12.07 -1.61
CA GLY A 97 1.13 -11.49 -2.86
C GLY A 97 2.03 -10.35 -3.36
N TYR A 98 2.37 -9.41 -2.50
CA TYR A 98 3.28 -8.32 -2.86
C TYR A 98 4.68 -8.82 -3.23
N THR A 99 5.17 -9.84 -2.55
CA THR A 99 6.46 -10.47 -2.87
C THR A 99 6.46 -11.03 -4.30
N GLY A 100 5.42 -11.76 -4.66
CA GLY A 100 5.29 -12.32 -6.01
C GLY A 100 5.21 -11.25 -7.08
N LEU A 101 4.37 -10.23 -6.87
CA LEU A 101 4.23 -9.11 -7.80
C LEU A 101 5.55 -8.34 -7.93
N GLY A 102 6.21 -8.05 -6.82
CA GLY A 102 7.45 -7.30 -6.82
C GLY A 102 8.55 -7.99 -7.59
N ALA A 103 8.72 -9.29 -7.39
CA ALA A 103 9.70 -10.08 -8.12
C ALA A 103 9.45 -10.03 -9.64
N GLU A 104 8.19 -10.11 -10.05
CA GLU A 104 7.82 -10.01 -11.45
C GLU A 104 8.09 -8.61 -12.03
N PHE A 105 7.85 -7.55 -11.24
CA PHE A 105 8.00 -6.18 -11.70
C PHE A 105 9.45 -5.75 -11.90
N VAL A 106 10.42 -6.43 -11.29
CA VAL A 106 11.83 -6.05 -11.35
C VAL A 106 12.31 -5.89 -12.79
N GLU A 107 11.92 -6.78 -13.69
CA GLU A 107 12.32 -6.72 -15.09
C GLU A 107 11.74 -5.51 -15.82
N ARG A 108 10.61 -4.98 -15.33
CA ARG A 108 9.92 -3.82 -15.92
C ARG A 108 10.38 -2.50 -15.32
N ASP A 109 11.15 -2.53 -14.24
CA ASP A 109 11.51 -1.35 -13.47
C ASP A 109 12.76 -0.62 -13.99
N ALA A 110 13.35 -1.08 -15.07
CA ALA A 110 14.51 -0.44 -15.69
C ALA A 110 14.14 0.76 -16.59
N MET A 111 12.96 1.36 -16.40
CA MET A 111 12.47 2.46 -17.21
C MET A 111 13.12 3.79 -16.80
N PRO A 112 13.77 4.52 -17.72
CA PRO A 112 14.29 5.85 -17.44
C PRO A 112 13.20 6.84 -17.02
N VAL A 113 13.57 7.81 -16.18
CA VAL A 113 12.65 8.83 -15.67
C VAL A 113 11.90 9.55 -16.80
N GLU A 114 12.60 9.88 -17.89
CA GLU A 114 12.01 10.56 -19.05
C GLU A 114 10.84 9.77 -19.65
N LYS A 115 10.97 8.45 -19.72
CA LYS A 115 9.88 7.59 -20.22
C LYS A 115 8.70 7.53 -19.26
N ILE A 116 8.98 7.59 -17.95
CA ILE A 116 7.93 7.63 -16.93
C ILE A 116 7.12 8.92 -17.05
N ILE A 117 7.78 10.05 -17.17
CA ILE A 117 7.16 11.36 -17.35
C ILE A 117 6.31 11.37 -18.61
N LYS A 118 6.85 10.89 -19.72
CA LYS A 118 6.13 10.80 -20.99
C LYS A 118 4.86 9.97 -20.86
N ARG A 119 4.95 8.82 -20.18
CA ARG A 119 3.77 7.97 -19.94
C ARG A 119 2.68 8.71 -19.19
N ILE A 120 3.05 9.45 -18.15
CA ILE A 120 2.10 10.24 -17.36
C ILE A 120 1.44 11.31 -18.23
N GLU A 121 2.22 12.01 -19.05
CA GLU A 121 1.73 13.04 -19.97
C GLU A 121 0.76 12.45 -21.01
N ASP A 122 1.07 11.28 -21.57
CA ASP A 122 0.25 10.60 -22.56
C ASP A 122 -1.08 10.10 -21.99
N GLU A 123 -1.12 9.76 -20.71
CA GLU A 123 -2.32 9.29 -20.00
C GLU A 123 -3.20 10.44 -19.48
N ALA A 124 -2.69 11.65 -19.48
CA ALA A 124 -3.41 12.82 -18.94
C ALA A 124 -4.57 13.30 -19.92
#